data_1eac044ee89b3a5ce19aca24e540bf92
#
_entry.id   1eac044ee89b3a5ce19aca24e540bf92
#
_cell.length_a   1.000
_cell.length_b   1.000
_cell.length_c   1.000
_cell.angle_alpha   90.00
_cell.angle_beta   90.00
_cell.angle_gamma   90.00
#
_symmetry.space_group_name_H-M   'P 1'
#
loop_
_entity.id
_entity.type
_entity.pdbx_description
1 polymer ?
#
loop_
_entity_poly.entity_id
_entity_poly.type
_entity_poly.pdbx_seq_one_letter_code
_entity_poly.pdbx_strand_id
1 'polypeptide(L)'
;MMTLRFAWMAFAKDIEEDMKENLQAVARKFISPSMRYEMRHVSNRLRDVLSRACVWRWEVSRFRLKQESPYQILYIGRKQQREMAKLLIAGKGQAAVAETYAVASSGGAAQTVVISEMPTSGALSVPHYLSAVVPLGRPLEDITARYDSELRRSIRKHRPLYQMRQTLDDAEIAMADRELLRPYATARQGIHAAQFATEEVFRIAKGVGRLDLITLGDEVVACHLGCEITRGGKRYWSTLRFGYCEAIFSDAKKLREVNSITTYMALEWALANGYDYYDIGLCLARPDDGLLKWKRRRGGDVDSLGNHAYMFVRLPKTGAAQFLWDTPLFAVEGNKLTLHLGLPEGPSDDEVASRYHEMVFGGLHKIYLYGGHGHGEGFLQTLRSRYASLQSPPTMERVVST
;
A
#
# COMPACT_ATOMS: atom_id res chain seq x y z
N MET A 1 -9.74 35.37 -26.74
CA MET A 1 -9.54 35.04 -25.31
C MET A 1 -9.22 33.58 -25.06
N MET A 2 -9.74 32.65 -25.84
CA MET A 2 -9.50 31.21 -25.70
C MET A 2 -8.06 30.78 -26.12
N THR A 3 -7.54 31.37 -27.18
CA THR A 3 -6.19 31.06 -27.73
C THR A 3 -5.04 31.45 -26.79
N LEU A 4 -5.17 32.55 -26.07
CA LEU A 4 -4.17 33.00 -25.07
C LEU A 4 -4.11 32.06 -23.84
N ARG A 5 -5.21 31.46 -23.44
CA ARG A 5 -5.24 30.49 -22.36
C ARG A 5 -4.51 29.19 -22.72
N PHE A 6 -4.66 28.70 -23.95
CA PHE A 6 -3.95 27.49 -24.40
C PHE A 6 -2.45 27.73 -24.55
N ALA A 7 -2.05 28.88 -25.08
CA ALA A 7 -0.64 29.26 -25.19
C ALA A 7 0.02 29.41 -23.81
N TRP A 8 -0.68 30.00 -22.84
CA TRP A 8 -0.18 30.12 -21.46
C TRP A 8 -0.07 28.80 -20.74
N MET A 9 -1.01 27.85 -20.98
CA MET A 9 -0.96 26.51 -20.42
C MET A 9 0.15 25.65 -21.02
N ALA A 10 0.41 25.80 -22.33
CA ALA A 10 1.53 25.12 -22.99
C ALA A 10 2.87 25.67 -22.49
N PHE A 11 3.03 26.99 -22.45
CA PHE A 11 4.22 27.67 -21.94
C PHE A 11 4.52 27.37 -20.47
N ALA A 12 3.48 27.34 -19.63
CA ALA A 12 3.64 26.95 -18.22
C ALA A 12 4.05 25.48 -18.06
N LYS A 13 3.60 24.62 -18.96
CA LYS A 13 3.96 23.19 -18.98
C LYS A 13 5.41 22.98 -19.42
N ASP A 14 5.85 23.70 -20.44
CA ASP A 14 7.23 23.64 -20.95
C ASP A 14 8.23 24.16 -19.91
N ILE A 15 7.90 25.28 -19.23
CA ILE A 15 8.72 25.79 -18.12
C ILE A 15 8.75 24.79 -16.94
N GLU A 16 7.62 24.14 -16.63
CA GLU A 16 7.56 23.15 -15.56
C GLU A 16 8.41 21.91 -15.90
N GLU A 17 8.43 21.47 -17.15
CA GLU A 17 9.24 20.36 -17.62
C GLU A 17 10.73 20.72 -17.64
N ASP A 18 11.11 21.87 -18.17
CA ASP A 18 12.50 22.35 -18.25
C ASP A 18 13.10 22.64 -16.87
N MET A 19 12.34 23.29 -15.99
CA MET A 19 12.73 23.52 -14.59
C MET A 19 12.86 22.20 -13.80
N LYS A 20 12.03 21.22 -14.11
CA LYS A 20 12.06 19.88 -13.51
C LYS A 20 13.27 19.09 -13.96
N GLU A 21 13.66 19.15 -15.24
CA GLU A 21 14.86 18.50 -15.77
C GLU A 21 16.13 19.13 -15.20
N ASN A 22 16.20 20.45 -15.16
CA ASN A 22 17.36 21.19 -14.60
C ASN A 22 17.51 20.96 -13.09
N LEU A 23 16.45 21.03 -12.30
CA LEU A 23 16.47 20.70 -10.87
C LEU A 23 16.81 19.23 -10.63
N GLN A 24 16.34 18.31 -11.48
CA GLN A 24 16.72 16.91 -11.39
C GLN A 24 18.20 16.68 -11.74
N ALA A 25 18.73 17.38 -12.72
CA ALA A 25 20.15 17.29 -13.11
C ALA A 25 21.09 17.80 -12.00
N VAL A 26 20.74 18.92 -11.37
CA VAL A 26 21.48 19.46 -10.21
C VAL A 26 21.35 18.53 -9.00
N ALA A 27 20.14 18.07 -8.70
CA ALA A 27 19.89 17.13 -7.62
C ALA A 27 20.62 15.79 -7.81
N ARG A 28 20.82 15.36 -9.07
CA ARG A 28 21.56 14.13 -9.40
C ARG A 28 23.05 14.21 -9.00
N LYS A 29 23.65 15.38 -8.94
CA LYS A 29 25.08 15.55 -8.65
C LYS A 29 25.41 15.73 -7.17
N PHE A 30 24.53 16.34 -6.38
CA PHE A 30 24.87 16.85 -5.04
C PHE A 30 24.04 16.27 -3.88
N ILE A 31 22.97 15.50 -4.15
CA ILE A 31 22.03 15.07 -3.12
C ILE A 31 22.08 13.54 -2.96
N SER A 32 22.21 13.08 -1.71
CA SER A 32 22.20 11.64 -1.40
C SER A 32 20.88 10.95 -1.84
N PRO A 33 20.89 9.65 -2.09
CA PRO A 33 19.68 8.91 -2.49
C PRO A 33 18.52 9.04 -1.52
N SER A 34 18.79 9.00 -0.21
CA SER A 34 17.78 9.18 0.83
C SER A 34 17.17 10.57 0.80
N MET A 35 18.01 11.59 0.64
CA MET A 35 17.56 12.98 0.56
C MET A 35 16.72 13.24 -0.71
N ARG A 36 17.03 12.59 -1.84
CA ARG A 36 16.21 12.63 -3.06
C ARG A 36 14.84 11.97 -2.85
N TYR A 37 14.83 10.85 -2.12
CA TYR A 37 13.58 10.18 -1.79
C TYR A 37 12.68 11.08 -0.93
N GLU A 38 13.24 11.70 0.12
CA GLU A 38 12.50 12.63 0.97
C GLU A 38 12.02 13.86 0.21
N MET A 39 12.88 14.45 -0.63
CA MET A 39 12.50 15.58 -1.50
C MET A 39 11.37 15.21 -2.48
N ARG A 40 11.44 14.02 -3.10
CA ARG A 40 10.37 13.52 -3.97
C ARG A 40 9.07 13.35 -3.18
N HIS A 41 9.17 12.86 -1.95
CA HIS A 41 8.02 12.66 -1.07
C HIS A 41 7.37 13.99 -0.68
N VAL A 42 8.17 14.98 -0.29
CA VAL A 42 7.71 16.36 -0.01
C VAL A 42 7.12 17.01 -1.26
N SER A 43 7.78 16.89 -2.41
CA SER A 43 7.29 17.42 -3.69
C SER A 43 5.95 16.80 -4.09
N ASN A 44 5.79 15.49 -3.93
CA ASN A 44 4.52 14.83 -4.22
C ASN A 44 3.40 15.26 -3.27
N ARG A 45 3.71 15.45 -1.99
CA ARG A 45 2.74 16.02 -1.01
C ARG A 45 2.34 17.45 -1.38
N LEU A 46 3.30 18.31 -1.70
CA LEU A 46 3.03 19.69 -2.13
C LEU A 46 2.18 19.71 -3.40
N ARG A 47 2.52 18.88 -4.39
CA ARG A 47 1.75 18.78 -5.64
C ARG A 47 0.32 18.30 -5.36
N ASP A 48 0.13 17.34 -4.47
CA ASP A 48 -1.20 16.88 -4.09
C ASP A 48 -1.99 17.98 -3.40
N VAL A 49 -1.39 18.71 -2.45
CA VAL A 49 -2.03 19.86 -1.77
C VAL A 49 -2.41 20.96 -2.77
N LEU A 50 -1.48 21.36 -3.65
CA LEU A 50 -1.73 22.38 -4.67
C LEU A 50 -2.82 21.96 -5.65
N SER A 51 -2.81 20.69 -6.07
CA SER A 51 -3.84 20.17 -6.98
C SER A 51 -5.23 20.08 -6.33
N ARG A 52 -5.30 19.92 -5.01
CA ARG A 52 -6.56 20.00 -4.24
C ARG A 52 -7.12 21.43 -4.22
N ALA A 53 -6.27 22.45 -4.21
CA ALA A 53 -6.71 23.84 -4.26
C ALA A 53 -7.41 24.20 -5.59
N CYS A 54 -7.24 23.39 -6.65
CA CYS A 54 -7.92 23.56 -7.92
C CYS A 54 -9.39 23.08 -7.88
N VAL A 55 -10.25 23.78 -7.13
CA VAL A 55 -11.65 23.40 -6.89
C VAL A 55 -12.49 23.23 -8.17
N TRP A 56 -12.12 23.90 -9.30
CA TRP A 56 -12.80 23.72 -10.58
C TRP A 56 -12.60 22.33 -11.23
N ARG A 57 -11.71 21.51 -10.69
CA ARG A 57 -11.49 20.11 -11.08
C ARG A 57 -12.28 19.14 -10.22
N TRP A 58 -13.04 19.62 -9.27
CA TRP A 58 -13.80 18.83 -8.34
C TRP A 58 -15.15 18.45 -8.92
N GLU A 59 -15.60 17.29 -8.49
CA GLU A 59 -16.93 16.79 -8.77
C GLU A 59 -17.59 16.29 -7.49
N VAL A 60 -18.89 16.22 -7.52
CA VAL A 60 -19.70 15.51 -6.53
C VAL A 60 -20.31 14.32 -7.24
N SER A 61 -19.98 13.13 -6.82
CA SER A 61 -20.53 11.89 -7.40
C SER A 61 -21.06 10.97 -6.33
N ARG A 62 -22.07 10.17 -6.68
CA ARG A 62 -22.69 9.19 -5.78
C ARG A 62 -22.50 7.81 -6.37
N PHE A 63 -22.19 6.83 -5.50
CA PHE A 63 -22.14 5.42 -5.89
C PHE A 63 -22.57 4.52 -4.74
N ARG A 64 -22.89 3.26 -5.05
CA ARG A 64 -23.18 2.22 -4.08
C ARG A 64 -22.15 1.12 -4.20
N LEU A 65 -21.80 0.47 -3.08
CA LEU A 65 -20.83 -0.62 -3.06
C LEU A 65 -21.37 -1.88 -3.76
N LYS A 66 -22.65 -2.17 -3.56
CA LYS A 66 -23.41 -3.29 -4.17
C LYS A 66 -24.83 -2.81 -4.42
N GLN A 67 -25.56 -3.51 -5.29
CA GLN A 67 -26.95 -3.16 -5.61
C GLN A 67 -27.84 -3.15 -4.36
N GLU A 68 -27.59 -4.05 -3.40
CA GLU A 68 -28.35 -4.19 -2.15
C GLU A 68 -27.72 -3.46 -0.95
N SER A 69 -26.63 -2.72 -1.14
CA SER A 69 -26.00 -2.01 -0.04
C SER A 69 -26.90 -0.91 0.50
N PRO A 70 -27.14 -0.86 1.81
CA PRO A 70 -27.94 0.20 2.42
C PRO A 70 -27.23 1.55 2.40
N TYR A 71 -25.90 1.55 2.10
CA TYR A 71 -25.08 2.74 2.14
C TYR A 71 -25.00 3.44 0.80
N GLN A 72 -25.25 4.73 0.83
CA GLN A 72 -24.93 5.63 -0.27
C GLN A 72 -23.56 6.27 0.00
N ILE A 73 -22.67 6.18 -0.97
CA ILE A 73 -21.37 6.85 -0.91
C ILE A 73 -21.47 8.17 -1.66
N LEU A 74 -21.16 9.27 -0.98
CA LEU A 74 -21.02 10.59 -1.56
C LEU A 74 -19.54 10.93 -1.67
N TYR A 75 -19.02 11.00 -2.87
CA TYR A 75 -17.65 11.43 -3.13
C TYR A 75 -17.60 12.93 -3.49
N ILE A 76 -16.68 13.64 -2.89
CA ILE A 76 -16.43 15.07 -3.12
C ILE A 76 -14.95 15.27 -3.35
N GLY A 77 -14.53 15.49 -4.59
CA GLY A 77 -13.11 15.62 -4.90
C GLY A 77 -12.84 15.66 -6.41
N ARG A 78 -11.56 15.51 -6.76
CA ARG A 78 -11.11 15.54 -8.16
C ARG A 78 -11.55 14.26 -8.89
N LYS A 79 -12.04 14.41 -10.12
CA LYS A 79 -12.45 13.27 -10.97
C LYS A 79 -11.40 12.16 -11.04
N GLN A 80 -10.11 12.54 -11.11
CA GLN A 80 -8.99 11.58 -11.18
C GLN A 80 -8.84 10.71 -9.91
N GLN A 81 -9.28 11.20 -8.75
CA GLN A 81 -9.17 10.50 -7.48
C GLN A 81 -10.41 9.67 -7.11
N ARG A 82 -11.48 9.80 -7.89
CA ARG A 82 -12.71 9.04 -7.69
C ARG A 82 -12.47 7.52 -7.73
N GLU A 83 -11.65 7.05 -8.67
CA GLU A 83 -11.33 5.62 -8.78
C GLU A 83 -10.53 5.14 -7.56
N MET A 84 -9.66 5.99 -6.99
CA MET A 84 -8.97 5.66 -5.74
C MET A 84 -9.95 5.55 -4.58
N ALA A 85 -10.94 6.46 -4.48
CA ALA A 85 -12.00 6.37 -3.48
C ALA A 85 -12.80 5.08 -3.60
N LYS A 86 -13.15 4.67 -4.83
CA LYS A 86 -13.81 3.38 -5.08
C LYS A 86 -12.94 2.21 -4.65
N LEU A 87 -11.65 2.20 -4.99
CA LEU A 87 -10.72 1.13 -4.60
C LEU A 87 -10.58 1.02 -3.08
N LEU A 88 -10.50 2.14 -2.37
CA LEU A 88 -10.38 2.16 -0.91
C LEU A 88 -11.62 1.61 -0.21
N ILE A 89 -12.81 1.84 -0.77
CA ILE A 89 -14.07 1.44 -0.13
C ILE A 89 -14.55 0.08 -0.66
N ALA A 90 -14.52 -0.15 -1.97
CA ALA A 90 -15.05 -1.37 -2.58
C ALA A 90 -14.00 -2.49 -2.76
N GLY A 91 -12.71 -2.14 -2.79
CA GLY A 91 -11.65 -3.09 -3.10
C GLY A 91 -11.53 -3.41 -4.60
N LYS A 92 -10.53 -4.22 -4.94
CA LYS A 92 -10.32 -4.69 -6.31
C LYS A 92 -11.37 -5.74 -6.66
N GLY A 93 -12.07 -5.55 -7.76
CA GLY A 93 -13.04 -6.53 -8.30
C GLY A 93 -14.48 -6.36 -7.82
N GLN A 94 -14.77 -5.44 -6.92
CA GLN A 94 -16.15 -5.05 -6.62
C GLN A 94 -16.51 -3.84 -7.50
N ALA A 95 -17.34 -4.07 -8.51
CA ALA A 95 -17.86 -2.98 -9.32
C ALA A 95 -18.77 -2.09 -8.45
N ALA A 96 -18.50 -0.80 -8.42
CA ALA A 96 -19.45 0.16 -7.93
C ALA A 96 -20.63 0.20 -8.93
N VAL A 97 -21.81 -0.19 -8.49
CA VAL A 97 -23.00 -0.19 -9.34
C VAL A 97 -23.59 1.21 -9.34
N ALA A 98 -23.74 1.77 -10.53
CA ALA A 98 -24.41 3.03 -10.89
C ALA A 98 -23.80 4.32 -10.32
N GLU A 99 -23.27 5.13 -11.21
CA GLU A 99 -22.99 6.55 -10.98
C GLU A 99 -24.21 7.34 -11.39
N THR A 100 -24.82 8.03 -10.46
CA THR A 100 -25.87 9.01 -10.77
C THR A 100 -25.30 10.41 -10.56
N TYR A 101 -25.12 11.13 -11.65
CA TYR A 101 -24.85 12.55 -11.59
C TYR A 101 -26.17 13.26 -11.29
N ALA A 102 -26.41 13.60 -10.05
CA ALA A 102 -27.48 14.51 -9.70
C ALA A 102 -27.03 15.38 -8.54
N VAL A 103 -26.91 16.66 -8.85
CA VAL A 103 -26.94 17.70 -7.84
C VAL A 103 -28.34 17.67 -7.25
N ALA A 104 -28.37 17.54 -5.94
CA ALA A 104 -29.46 17.81 -5.04
C ALA A 104 -30.58 16.76 -4.90
N SER A 105 -30.72 16.42 -3.80
CA SER A 105 -31.74 16.70 -2.80
C SER A 105 -31.13 16.34 -1.46
N SER A 106 -31.15 17.29 -0.59
CA SER A 106 -30.62 17.27 0.78
C SER A 106 -31.42 16.41 1.75
N GLY A 107 -31.98 15.33 1.28
CA GLY A 107 -32.42 14.22 2.14
C GLY A 107 -31.15 13.48 2.57
N GLY A 108 -30.51 13.94 3.64
CA GLY A 108 -29.38 13.25 4.25
C GLY A 108 -29.86 11.89 4.72
N ALA A 109 -29.77 10.87 3.85
CA ALA A 109 -30.02 9.52 4.26
C ALA A 109 -29.07 9.23 5.44
N ALA A 110 -29.63 8.81 6.56
CA ALA A 110 -28.88 8.51 7.80
C ALA A 110 -27.70 7.55 7.56
N GLN A 111 -27.69 6.85 6.43
CA GLN A 111 -26.70 5.88 5.99
C GLN A 111 -25.77 6.39 4.86
N THR A 112 -25.53 7.70 4.80
CA THR A 112 -24.60 8.27 3.82
C THR A 112 -23.18 8.29 4.37
N VAL A 113 -22.27 7.65 3.65
CA VAL A 113 -20.81 7.78 3.87
C VAL A 113 -20.28 8.91 2.98
N VAL A 114 -19.58 9.87 3.54
CA VAL A 114 -18.98 10.95 2.76
C VAL A 114 -17.48 10.72 2.63
N ILE A 115 -16.99 10.72 1.40
CA ILE A 115 -15.56 10.64 1.10
C ILE A 115 -15.15 11.97 0.46
N SER A 116 -14.19 12.64 1.07
CA SER A 116 -13.69 13.92 0.58
C SER A 116 -12.18 13.91 0.47
N GLU A 117 -11.63 14.69 -0.47
CA GLU A 117 -10.21 14.98 -0.51
C GLU A 117 -9.82 16.15 0.41
N MET A 118 -10.78 16.85 1.02
CA MET A 118 -10.53 17.87 2.04
C MET A 118 -10.80 17.34 3.43
N PRO A 119 -9.98 17.74 4.42
CA PRO A 119 -10.25 17.46 5.81
C PRO A 119 -11.61 18.02 6.20
N THR A 120 -12.43 17.17 6.80
CA THR A 120 -13.71 17.56 7.39
C THR A 120 -13.78 17.10 8.84
N SER A 121 -14.42 17.87 9.69
CA SER A 121 -14.57 17.51 11.11
C SER A 121 -15.24 16.13 11.27
N GLY A 122 -14.69 15.30 12.14
CA GLY A 122 -15.19 13.95 12.41
C GLY A 122 -14.93 12.93 11.30
N ALA A 123 -14.13 13.27 10.28
CA ALA A 123 -13.76 12.31 9.24
C ALA A 123 -12.44 11.58 9.58
N LEU A 124 -12.39 10.30 9.24
CA LEU A 124 -11.19 9.48 9.32
C LEU A 124 -10.21 9.86 8.21
N SER A 125 -8.94 10.05 8.54
CA SER A 125 -7.87 10.31 7.58
C SER A 125 -7.35 9.01 7.01
N VAL A 126 -7.96 8.51 5.94
CA VAL A 126 -7.66 7.21 5.32
C VAL A 126 -6.53 7.36 4.32
N PRO A 127 -5.37 6.70 4.52
CA PRO A 127 -4.27 6.75 3.57
C PRO A 127 -4.63 6.01 2.27
N HIS A 128 -4.05 6.43 1.14
CA HIS A 128 -4.23 5.71 -0.13
C HIS A 128 -3.47 4.39 -0.15
N TYR A 129 -2.25 4.43 0.38
CA TYR A 129 -1.33 3.29 0.39
C TYR A 129 -0.67 3.14 1.75
N LEU A 130 -0.25 1.92 2.04
CA LEU A 130 0.59 1.59 3.18
C LEU A 130 1.83 0.84 2.70
N SER A 131 2.96 1.08 3.33
CA SER A 131 4.12 0.18 3.25
C SER A 131 3.90 -1.03 4.13
N ALA A 132 4.53 -2.14 3.79
CA ALA A 132 4.65 -3.28 4.67
C ALA A 132 6.13 -3.48 5.00
N VAL A 133 6.48 -3.29 6.25
CA VAL A 133 7.87 -3.32 6.72
C VAL A 133 8.11 -4.48 7.67
N VAL A 134 9.24 -5.16 7.52
CA VAL A 134 9.68 -6.22 8.42
C VAL A 134 10.80 -5.66 9.30
N PRO A 135 10.61 -5.57 10.63
CA PRO A 135 11.67 -5.19 11.54
C PRO A 135 12.78 -6.25 11.55
N LEU A 136 14.05 -5.82 11.37
CA LEU A 136 15.21 -6.72 11.23
C LEU A 136 16.08 -6.81 12.49
N GLY A 137 15.79 -6.06 13.56
CA GLY A 137 16.59 -6.04 14.79
C GLY A 137 16.50 -7.34 15.64
N ARG A 138 16.39 -8.50 15.01
CA ARG A 138 16.28 -9.83 15.66
C ARG A 138 16.78 -10.93 14.73
N PRO A 139 17.07 -12.15 15.27
CA PRO A 139 17.48 -13.29 14.46
C PRO A 139 16.50 -13.64 13.34
N LEU A 140 17.01 -14.19 12.26
CA LEU A 140 16.20 -14.59 11.09
C LEU A 140 15.12 -15.61 11.45
N GLU A 141 15.42 -16.51 12.36
CA GLU A 141 14.51 -17.53 12.87
C GLU A 141 13.27 -16.90 13.52
N ASP A 142 13.46 -15.84 14.31
CA ASP A 142 12.37 -15.12 14.98
C ASP A 142 11.51 -14.34 13.99
N ILE A 143 12.13 -13.78 12.92
CA ILE A 143 11.40 -13.10 11.83
C ILE A 143 10.53 -14.11 11.09
N THR A 144 11.11 -15.25 10.71
CA THR A 144 10.43 -16.28 9.93
C THR A 144 9.45 -17.12 10.75
N ALA A 145 9.56 -17.12 12.08
CA ALA A 145 8.55 -17.74 12.95
C ALA A 145 7.15 -17.14 12.75
N ARG A 146 7.08 -15.87 12.31
CA ARG A 146 5.81 -15.18 11.96
C ARG A 146 5.21 -15.64 10.62
N TYR A 147 5.96 -16.39 9.81
CA TYR A 147 5.46 -16.91 8.55
C TYR A 147 4.50 -18.07 8.79
N ASP A 148 3.53 -18.27 7.90
CA ASP A 148 2.70 -19.46 7.98
C ASP A 148 3.52 -20.75 7.74
N SER A 149 2.98 -21.88 8.18
CA SER A 149 3.69 -23.16 8.13
C SER A 149 3.99 -23.64 6.71
N GLU A 150 3.10 -23.32 5.75
CA GLU A 150 3.27 -23.68 4.34
C GLU A 150 4.44 -22.89 3.73
N LEU A 151 4.48 -21.57 3.97
CA LEU A 151 5.55 -20.71 3.50
C LEU A 151 6.91 -21.13 4.08
N ARG A 152 6.98 -21.40 5.40
CA ARG A 152 8.21 -21.88 6.04
C ARG A 152 8.70 -23.19 5.44
N ARG A 153 7.79 -24.13 5.18
CA ARG A 153 8.13 -25.42 4.55
C ARG A 153 8.64 -25.20 3.13
N SER A 154 7.96 -24.36 2.34
CA SER A 154 8.35 -24.04 0.98
C SER A 154 9.74 -23.42 0.92
N ILE A 155 10.01 -22.43 1.77
CA ILE A 155 11.33 -21.77 1.84
C ILE A 155 12.41 -22.81 2.21
N ARG A 156 12.22 -23.59 3.27
CA ARG A 156 13.19 -24.59 3.70
C ARG A 156 13.54 -25.61 2.60
N LYS A 157 12.53 -26.01 1.82
CA LYS A 157 12.69 -26.98 0.74
C LYS A 157 13.41 -26.40 -0.47
N HIS A 158 13.04 -25.19 -0.88
CA HIS A 158 13.44 -24.68 -2.18
C HIS A 158 14.58 -23.64 -2.12
N ARG A 159 14.74 -22.90 -0.98
CA ARG A 159 15.79 -21.88 -0.86
C ARG A 159 17.19 -22.37 -1.24
N PRO A 160 17.63 -23.62 -0.89
CA PRO A 160 18.95 -24.10 -1.25
C PRO A 160 19.19 -24.30 -2.76
N LEU A 161 18.13 -24.35 -3.57
CA LEU A 161 18.21 -24.54 -5.01
C LEU A 161 18.52 -23.22 -5.76
N TYR A 162 18.33 -22.08 -5.10
CA TYR A 162 18.45 -20.77 -5.71
C TYR A 162 19.68 -20.03 -5.22
N GLN A 163 20.32 -19.30 -6.13
CA GLN A 163 21.39 -18.38 -5.80
C GLN A 163 21.00 -16.95 -6.11
N MET A 164 21.53 -16.01 -5.37
CA MET A 164 21.32 -14.56 -5.58
C MET A 164 22.67 -13.87 -5.67
N ARG A 165 22.87 -13.15 -6.77
CA ARG A 165 24.08 -12.35 -6.96
C ARG A 165 23.73 -10.95 -7.46
N GLN A 166 24.48 -9.98 -7.02
CA GLN A 166 24.41 -8.63 -7.59
C GLN A 166 24.99 -8.62 -9.00
N THR A 167 24.39 -7.83 -9.88
CA THR A 167 25.00 -7.48 -11.16
C THR A 167 25.25 -5.97 -11.28
N LEU A 168 26.40 -5.63 -11.88
CA LEU A 168 26.79 -4.28 -12.31
C LEU A 168 27.06 -4.26 -13.83
N ASP A 169 26.94 -5.40 -14.47
CA ASP A 169 27.15 -5.55 -15.91
C ASP A 169 25.97 -4.94 -16.69
N ASP A 170 26.30 -4.14 -17.70
CA ASP A 170 25.31 -3.39 -18.49
C ASP A 170 24.41 -4.30 -19.30
N ALA A 171 24.94 -5.39 -19.85
CA ALA A 171 24.14 -6.33 -20.64
C ALA A 171 23.16 -7.09 -19.75
N GLU A 172 23.59 -7.50 -18.54
CA GLU A 172 22.73 -8.17 -17.58
C GLU A 172 21.65 -7.25 -17.02
N ILE A 173 21.98 -5.96 -16.73
CA ILE A 173 20.99 -4.97 -16.28
C ILE A 173 19.94 -4.74 -17.39
N ALA A 174 20.37 -4.58 -18.64
CA ALA A 174 19.49 -4.41 -19.78
C ALA A 174 18.60 -5.65 -20.03
N MET A 175 19.16 -6.85 -19.89
CA MET A 175 18.42 -8.11 -19.96
C MET A 175 17.36 -8.18 -18.85
N ALA A 176 17.73 -7.92 -17.61
CA ALA A 176 16.80 -7.96 -16.47
C ALA A 176 15.64 -6.97 -16.63
N ASP A 177 15.91 -5.75 -17.14
CA ASP A 177 14.84 -4.78 -17.43
C ASP A 177 13.90 -5.28 -18.53
N ARG A 178 14.47 -5.74 -19.65
CA ARG A 178 13.72 -6.15 -20.86
C ARG A 178 12.96 -7.46 -20.68
N GLU A 179 13.55 -8.45 -19.99
CA GLU A 179 13.04 -9.82 -19.96
C GLU A 179 12.36 -10.22 -18.65
N LEU A 180 12.68 -9.51 -17.53
CA LEU A 180 12.15 -9.88 -16.23
C LEU A 180 11.24 -8.78 -15.65
N LEU A 181 11.72 -7.52 -15.54
CA LEU A 181 10.99 -6.46 -14.85
C LEU A 181 9.78 -5.97 -15.63
N ARG A 182 9.96 -5.59 -16.91
CA ARG A 182 8.89 -5.02 -17.75
C ARG A 182 7.80 -6.03 -18.08
N PRO A 183 8.10 -7.25 -18.57
CA PRO A 183 7.07 -8.22 -18.91
C PRO A 183 6.22 -8.60 -17.70
N TYR A 184 6.87 -8.85 -16.55
CA TYR A 184 6.15 -9.18 -15.33
C TYR A 184 5.25 -8.03 -14.85
N ALA A 185 5.75 -6.78 -14.86
CA ALA A 185 4.95 -5.62 -14.46
C ALA A 185 3.72 -5.47 -15.36
N THR A 186 3.88 -5.63 -16.68
CA THR A 186 2.79 -5.58 -17.66
C THR A 186 1.78 -6.70 -17.44
N ALA A 187 2.25 -7.94 -17.22
CA ALA A 187 1.38 -9.08 -16.95
C ALA A 187 0.53 -8.89 -15.66
N ARG A 188 1.09 -8.20 -14.64
CA ARG A 188 0.40 -7.99 -13.35
C ARG A 188 -0.53 -6.78 -13.32
N GLN A 189 -0.22 -5.71 -14.05
CA GLN A 189 -0.89 -4.40 -13.96
C GLN A 189 -1.43 -3.92 -15.31
N GLY A 190 -1.20 -4.66 -16.38
CA GLY A 190 -1.62 -4.31 -17.73
C GLY A 190 -0.89 -3.06 -18.24
N ILE A 191 -1.56 -2.33 -19.14
CA ILE A 191 -1.04 -1.09 -19.76
C ILE A 191 -0.82 0.05 -18.74
N HIS A 192 -1.39 -0.07 -17.54
CA HIS A 192 -1.24 0.92 -16.46
C HIS A 192 -0.05 0.61 -15.53
N ALA A 193 0.77 -0.40 -15.87
CA ALA A 193 1.97 -0.71 -15.11
C ALA A 193 2.90 0.52 -15.08
N ALA A 194 3.16 1.03 -13.88
CA ALA A 194 4.15 2.08 -13.72
C ALA A 194 5.53 1.50 -14.08
N GLN A 195 6.04 1.81 -15.26
CA GLN A 195 7.36 1.39 -15.74
C GLN A 195 8.41 2.39 -15.31
N PHE A 196 9.59 1.91 -14.89
CA PHE A 196 10.76 2.77 -14.83
C PHE A 196 11.32 2.95 -16.24
N ALA A 197 11.87 4.14 -16.53
CA ALA A 197 12.74 4.27 -17.71
C ALA A 197 13.96 3.36 -17.55
N THR A 198 14.48 2.82 -18.64
CA THR A 198 15.65 1.93 -18.60
C THR A 198 16.83 2.59 -17.91
N GLU A 199 17.07 3.88 -18.17
CA GLU A 199 18.12 4.68 -17.57
C GLU A 199 17.94 4.79 -16.04
N GLU A 200 16.71 4.77 -15.55
CA GLU A 200 16.42 4.75 -14.12
C GLU A 200 16.77 3.41 -13.48
N VAL A 201 16.52 2.29 -14.17
CA VAL A 201 16.92 0.96 -13.71
C VAL A 201 18.45 0.90 -13.58
N PHE A 202 19.20 1.37 -14.59
CA PHE A 202 20.67 1.46 -14.54
C PHE A 202 21.14 2.35 -13.39
N ARG A 203 20.56 3.52 -13.23
CA ARG A 203 20.91 4.45 -12.18
C ARG A 203 20.67 3.88 -10.77
N ILE A 204 19.61 3.11 -10.61
CA ILE A 204 19.33 2.42 -9.34
C ILE A 204 20.35 1.31 -9.13
N ALA A 205 20.49 0.42 -10.10
CA ALA A 205 21.36 -0.75 -10.01
C ALA A 205 22.84 -0.40 -9.70
N LYS A 206 23.36 0.65 -10.35
CA LYS A 206 24.79 1.06 -10.25
C LYS A 206 25.08 2.14 -9.21
N GLY A 207 24.04 2.79 -8.67
CA GLY A 207 24.28 3.97 -7.83
C GLY A 207 23.60 3.95 -6.48
N VAL A 208 22.28 4.00 -6.48
CA VAL A 208 21.50 4.27 -5.25
C VAL A 208 20.87 3.03 -4.64
N GLY A 209 21.00 1.90 -5.32
CA GLY A 209 20.38 0.64 -4.94
C GLY A 209 21.21 -0.54 -5.42
N ARG A 210 20.49 -1.61 -5.73
CA ARG A 210 21.07 -2.88 -6.11
C ARG A 210 20.10 -3.63 -7.02
N LEU A 211 20.61 -4.24 -8.08
CA LEU A 211 19.93 -5.24 -8.87
C LEU A 211 20.55 -6.60 -8.59
N ASP A 212 19.73 -7.52 -8.08
CA ASP A 212 20.10 -8.90 -7.85
C ASP A 212 19.47 -9.80 -8.90
N LEU A 213 20.26 -10.69 -9.49
CA LEU A 213 19.78 -11.79 -10.31
C LEU A 213 19.62 -13.04 -9.45
N ILE A 214 18.50 -13.72 -9.61
CA ILE A 214 18.20 -14.98 -8.92
C ILE A 214 18.23 -16.10 -9.95
N THR A 215 19.09 -17.09 -9.70
CA THR A 215 19.27 -18.24 -10.61
C THR A 215 18.75 -19.53 -9.98
N LEU A 216 18.26 -20.42 -10.83
CA LEU A 216 17.98 -21.82 -10.55
C LEU A 216 18.90 -22.67 -11.43
N GLY A 217 19.92 -23.27 -10.86
CA GLY A 217 21.07 -23.78 -11.63
C GLY A 217 21.74 -22.61 -12.37
N ASP A 218 21.94 -22.76 -13.67
CA ASP A 218 22.58 -21.73 -14.52
C ASP A 218 21.59 -20.71 -15.11
N GLU A 219 20.28 -20.92 -14.94
CA GLU A 219 19.26 -20.07 -15.54
C GLU A 219 18.88 -18.91 -14.62
N VAL A 220 18.84 -17.68 -15.16
CA VAL A 220 18.29 -16.52 -14.47
C VAL A 220 16.76 -16.56 -14.56
N VAL A 221 16.11 -16.83 -13.43
CA VAL A 221 14.65 -17.02 -13.36
C VAL A 221 13.91 -15.80 -12.78
N ALA A 222 14.62 -14.98 -12.01
CA ALA A 222 14.04 -13.79 -11.39
C ALA A 222 15.09 -12.70 -11.14
N CYS A 223 14.63 -11.49 -10.81
CA CYS A 223 15.47 -10.43 -10.31
C CYS A 223 14.78 -9.63 -9.21
N HIS A 224 15.57 -8.96 -8.40
CA HIS A 224 15.13 -8.04 -7.35
C HIS A 224 15.83 -6.70 -7.54
N LEU A 225 15.07 -5.63 -7.72
CA LEU A 225 15.54 -4.25 -7.75
C LEU A 225 15.15 -3.59 -6.43
N GLY A 226 16.13 -3.20 -5.63
CA GLY A 226 15.93 -2.54 -4.35
C GLY A 226 16.82 -1.32 -4.18
N CYS A 227 16.50 -0.50 -3.19
CA CYS A 227 17.32 0.65 -2.81
C CYS A 227 17.31 0.90 -1.32
N GLU A 228 18.35 1.54 -0.83
CA GLU A 228 18.40 2.04 0.54
C GLU A 228 17.56 3.30 0.69
N ILE A 229 16.79 3.37 1.76
CA ILE A 229 16.03 4.55 2.18
C ILE A 229 16.33 4.79 3.65
N THR A 230 16.57 6.06 4.03
CA THR A 230 16.71 6.46 5.42
C THR A 230 15.51 7.28 5.85
N ARG A 231 14.88 6.91 6.97
CA ARG A 231 13.73 7.61 7.55
C ARG A 231 13.85 7.67 9.07
N GLY A 232 13.78 8.86 9.64
CA GLY A 232 13.87 9.02 11.09
C GLY A 232 15.14 8.42 11.71
N GLY A 233 16.28 8.48 11.01
CA GLY A 233 17.54 7.89 11.44
C GLY A 233 17.62 6.37 11.31
N LYS A 234 16.60 5.70 10.75
CA LYS A 234 16.55 4.26 10.50
C LYS A 234 16.81 3.93 9.04
N ARG A 235 17.56 2.84 8.79
CA ARG A 235 17.88 2.36 7.45
C ARG A 235 16.89 1.30 7.01
N TYR A 236 16.28 1.53 5.85
CA TYR A 236 15.34 0.61 5.21
C TYR A 236 15.97 0.08 3.92
N TRP A 237 15.93 -1.23 3.74
CA TRP A 237 16.10 -1.82 2.43
C TRP A 237 14.73 -1.94 1.77
N SER A 238 14.48 -1.14 0.75
CA SER A 238 13.17 -1.05 0.11
C SER A 238 13.15 -1.78 -1.21
N THR A 239 12.28 -2.76 -1.36
CA THR A 239 11.95 -3.40 -2.63
C THR A 239 11.23 -2.41 -3.53
N LEU A 240 11.85 -2.07 -4.65
CA LEU A 240 11.23 -1.29 -5.70
C LEU A 240 10.45 -2.17 -6.65
N ARG A 241 11.05 -3.28 -7.11
CA ARG A 241 10.44 -4.26 -8.01
C ARG A 241 11.03 -5.64 -7.87
N PHE A 242 10.18 -6.63 -8.14
CA PHE A 242 10.57 -7.97 -8.54
C PHE A 242 10.33 -8.14 -10.04
N GLY A 243 11.17 -8.93 -10.69
CA GLY A 243 10.99 -9.40 -12.06
C GLY A 243 11.09 -10.90 -12.11
N TYR A 244 10.37 -11.52 -13.05
CA TYR A 244 10.37 -12.99 -13.27
C TYR A 244 10.36 -13.25 -14.75
N CYS A 245 11.03 -14.30 -15.20
CA CYS A 245 10.93 -14.74 -16.60
C CYS A 245 9.53 -15.30 -16.90
N GLU A 246 9.17 -15.34 -18.17
CA GLU A 246 7.83 -15.76 -18.63
C GLU A 246 7.47 -17.17 -18.16
N ALA A 247 8.42 -18.09 -18.21
CA ALA A 247 8.24 -19.47 -17.75
C ALA A 247 7.88 -19.58 -16.25
N ILE A 248 8.19 -18.54 -15.46
CA ILE A 248 7.84 -18.45 -14.04
C ILE A 248 6.50 -17.74 -13.88
N PHE A 249 6.29 -16.56 -14.47
CA PHE A 249 5.08 -15.80 -14.16
C PHE A 249 3.82 -16.28 -14.89
N SER A 250 3.96 -17.07 -15.95
CA SER A 250 2.83 -17.75 -16.61
C SER A 250 2.28 -18.96 -15.83
N ASP A 251 3.06 -19.51 -14.87
CA ASP A 251 2.64 -20.58 -13.99
C ASP A 251 2.44 -20.03 -12.55
N ALA A 252 1.20 -20.00 -12.09
CA ALA A 252 0.86 -19.46 -10.78
C ALA A 252 1.53 -20.19 -9.61
N LYS A 253 1.83 -21.50 -9.73
CA LYS A 253 2.50 -22.29 -8.71
C LYS A 253 3.98 -21.96 -8.67
N LYS A 254 4.65 -21.94 -9.81
CA LYS A 254 6.06 -21.54 -9.94
C LYS A 254 6.26 -20.11 -9.48
N LEU A 255 5.40 -19.17 -9.91
CA LEU A 255 5.48 -17.78 -9.49
C LEU A 255 5.37 -17.65 -7.97
N ARG A 256 4.46 -18.39 -7.32
CA ARG A 256 4.30 -18.36 -5.85
C ARG A 256 5.57 -18.85 -5.15
N GLU A 257 6.17 -19.93 -5.65
CA GLU A 257 7.42 -20.48 -5.13
C GLU A 257 8.56 -19.48 -5.29
N VAL A 258 8.89 -19.11 -6.54
CA VAL A 258 10.02 -18.23 -6.84
C VAL A 258 9.88 -16.86 -6.18
N ASN A 259 8.68 -16.30 -6.15
CA ASN A 259 8.40 -15.04 -5.46
C ASN A 259 8.65 -15.14 -3.95
N SER A 260 8.32 -16.26 -3.33
CA SER A 260 8.58 -16.49 -1.92
C SER A 260 10.08 -16.56 -1.63
N ILE A 261 10.83 -17.25 -2.47
CA ILE A 261 12.28 -17.36 -2.38
C ILE A 261 12.96 -16.01 -2.61
N THR A 262 12.58 -15.30 -3.69
CA THR A 262 13.17 -13.99 -4.01
C THR A 262 12.95 -12.98 -2.88
N THR A 263 11.73 -12.94 -2.32
CA THR A 263 11.43 -12.06 -1.18
C THR A 263 12.23 -12.43 0.06
N TYR A 264 12.39 -13.73 0.33
CA TYR A 264 13.15 -14.22 1.47
C TYR A 264 14.66 -13.93 1.31
N MET A 265 15.23 -14.13 0.12
CA MET A 265 16.64 -13.81 -0.15
C MET A 265 16.95 -12.33 -0.02
N ALA A 266 16.02 -11.45 -0.45
CA ALA A 266 16.15 -10.01 -0.25
C ALA A 266 16.12 -9.62 1.24
N LEU A 267 15.30 -10.30 2.04
CA LEU A 267 15.25 -10.13 3.50
C LEU A 267 16.55 -10.64 4.16
N GLU A 268 17.05 -11.83 3.79
CA GLU A 268 18.32 -12.37 4.28
C GLU A 268 19.47 -11.38 4.01
N TRP A 269 19.52 -10.85 2.79
CA TRP A 269 20.53 -9.90 2.40
C TRP A 269 20.43 -8.60 3.21
N ALA A 270 19.22 -8.06 3.38
CA ALA A 270 19.00 -6.84 4.16
C ALA A 270 19.43 -7.02 5.63
N LEU A 271 19.08 -8.15 6.23
CA LEU A 271 19.50 -8.50 7.60
C LEU A 271 21.02 -8.61 7.72
N ALA A 272 21.68 -9.32 6.80
CA ALA A 272 23.12 -9.49 6.79
C ALA A 272 23.90 -8.17 6.60
N ASN A 273 23.26 -7.16 5.98
CA ASN A 273 23.86 -5.84 5.74
C ASN A 273 23.45 -4.78 6.78
N GLY A 274 22.84 -5.20 7.90
CA GLY A 274 22.60 -4.34 9.06
C GLY A 274 21.54 -3.26 8.82
N TYR A 275 20.54 -3.52 7.99
CA TYR A 275 19.37 -2.65 7.88
C TYR A 275 18.47 -2.80 9.10
N ASP A 276 17.81 -1.72 9.51
CA ASP A 276 16.83 -1.77 10.61
C ASP A 276 15.50 -2.41 10.14
N TYR A 277 15.15 -2.21 8.85
CA TYR A 277 13.90 -2.68 8.28
C TYR A 277 14.07 -3.17 6.84
N TYR A 278 13.27 -4.19 6.48
CA TYR A 278 13.04 -4.57 5.10
C TYR A 278 11.64 -4.12 4.67
N ASP A 279 11.56 -3.20 3.73
CA ASP A 279 10.30 -2.69 3.17
C ASP A 279 9.91 -3.51 1.94
N ILE A 280 8.83 -4.28 2.06
CA ILE A 280 8.28 -5.09 0.96
C ILE A 280 7.52 -4.21 -0.07
N GLY A 281 7.50 -2.90 0.13
CA GLY A 281 6.89 -1.91 -0.75
C GLY A 281 5.42 -1.60 -0.42
N LEU A 282 4.80 -0.79 -1.27
CA LEU A 282 3.45 -0.26 -1.07
C LEU A 282 2.34 -1.28 -1.42
N CYS A 283 1.22 -1.17 -0.75
CA CYS A 283 -0.05 -1.84 -1.06
C CYS A 283 -1.21 -0.89 -0.81
N LEU A 284 -2.39 -1.21 -1.32
CA LEU A 284 -3.61 -0.45 -1.04
C LEU A 284 -3.89 -0.47 0.47
N ALA A 285 -4.27 0.68 1.04
CA ALA A 285 -4.54 0.80 2.47
C ALA A 285 -5.91 0.21 2.85
N ARG A 286 -6.07 -1.08 2.58
CA ARG A 286 -7.28 -1.85 2.96
C ARG A 286 -6.88 -3.09 3.75
N PRO A 287 -7.51 -3.33 4.91
CA PRO A 287 -7.22 -4.52 5.73
C PRO A 287 -7.49 -5.85 5.03
N ASP A 288 -8.43 -5.87 4.10
CA ASP A 288 -8.83 -7.05 3.31
C ASP A 288 -8.09 -7.15 1.95
N ASP A 289 -7.17 -6.22 1.63
CA ASP A 289 -6.38 -6.27 0.38
C ASP A 289 -5.51 -7.53 0.32
N GLY A 290 -5.61 -8.26 -0.79
CA GLY A 290 -4.90 -9.52 -0.98
C GLY A 290 -3.36 -9.37 -0.97
N LEU A 291 -2.84 -8.23 -1.50
CA LEU A 291 -1.41 -7.96 -1.48
C LEU A 291 -0.93 -7.64 -0.06
N LEU A 292 -1.73 -6.90 0.72
CA LEU A 292 -1.42 -6.64 2.13
C LEU A 292 -1.43 -7.95 2.94
N LYS A 293 -2.42 -8.81 2.76
CA LYS A 293 -2.47 -10.14 3.38
C LYS A 293 -1.24 -10.98 3.02
N TRP A 294 -0.82 -10.95 1.75
CA TRP A 294 0.38 -11.64 1.29
C TRP A 294 1.65 -11.13 2.00
N LYS A 295 1.80 -9.80 2.19
CA LYS A 295 2.92 -9.19 2.88
C LYS A 295 2.91 -9.49 4.38
N ARG A 296 1.74 -9.46 5.01
CA ARG A 296 1.57 -9.83 6.42
C ARG A 296 2.05 -11.27 6.69
N ARG A 297 1.71 -12.22 5.81
CA ARG A 297 2.18 -13.61 5.91
C ARG A 297 3.71 -13.73 5.84
N ARG A 298 4.41 -12.69 5.41
CA ARG A 298 5.88 -12.55 5.39
C ARG A 298 6.43 -11.69 6.52
N GLY A 299 5.66 -11.54 7.58
CA GLY A 299 6.06 -10.79 8.76
C GLY A 299 6.02 -9.27 8.60
N GLY A 300 5.45 -8.75 7.51
CA GLY A 300 5.33 -7.32 7.27
C GLY A 300 4.32 -6.67 8.22
N ASP A 301 4.76 -5.65 8.94
CA ASP A 301 3.95 -4.75 9.74
C ASP A 301 3.52 -3.57 8.87
N VAL A 302 2.34 -3.00 9.13
CA VAL A 302 1.83 -1.86 8.35
C VAL A 302 2.50 -0.56 8.79
N ASP A 303 2.80 0.29 7.81
CA ASP A 303 3.46 1.58 8.01
C ASP A 303 2.90 2.62 7.03
N SER A 304 2.58 3.80 7.52
CA SER A 304 2.06 4.90 6.71
C SER A 304 3.15 5.75 6.02
N LEU A 305 4.43 5.50 6.29
CA LEU A 305 5.55 6.33 5.82
C LEU A 305 5.66 6.43 4.28
N GLY A 306 5.22 5.41 3.55
CA GLY A 306 5.18 5.42 2.08
C GLY A 306 4.00 6.18 1.48
N ASN A 307 3.03 6.59 2.30
CA ASN A 307 1.83 7.26 1.83
C ASN A 307 2.02 8.79 1.75
N HIS A 308 1.52 9.40 0.68
CA HIS A 308 1.56 10.85 0.46
C HIS A 308 0.19 11.45 0.16
N ALA A 309 -0.86 10.64 0.11
CA ALA A 309 -2.21 11.13 -0.17
C ALA A 309 -3.23 10.45 0.74
N TYR A 310 -4.26 11.21 1.08
CA TYR A 310 -5.33 10.78 1.99
C TYR A 310 -6.70 11.08 1.39
N MET A 311 -7.66 10.23 1.73
CA MET A 311 -9.10 10.50 1.65
C MET A 311 -9.65 10.70 3.06
N PHE A 312 -10.61 11.61 3.20
CA PHE A 312 -11.28 11.87 4.46
C PHE A 312 -12.64 11.21 4.42
N VAL A 313 -12.82 10.18 5.23
CA VAL A 313 -14.04 9.35 5.25
C VAL A 313 -14.83 9.68 6.48
N ARG A 314 -16.00 10.30 6.31
CA ARG A 314 -16.97 10.49 7.37
C ARG A 314 -17.95 9.33 7.36
N LEU A 315 -17.96 8.61 8.47
CA LEU A 315 -18.84 7.46 8.66
C LEU A 315 -20.33 7.89 8.69
N PRO A 316 -21.25 6.98 8.36
CA PRO A 316 -22.66 7.27 8.45
C PRO A 316 -23.06 7.47 9.91
N LYS A 317 -24.07 8.32 10.16
CA LYS A 317 -24.59 8.58 11.52
C LYS A 317 -25.20 7.35 12.15
N THR A 318 -25.86 6.52 11.35
CA THR A 318 -26.43 5.24 11.76
C THR A 318 -25.83 4.11 10.94
N GLY A 319 -25.58 2.95 11.55
CA GLY A 319 -25.03 1.79 10.86
C GLY A 319 -23.52 1.84 10.61
N ALA A 320 -22.76 2.71 11.29
CA ALA A 320 -21.31 2.78 11.17
C ALA A 320 -20.64 1.43 11.47
N ALA A 321 -21.15 0.68 12.46
CA ALA A 321 -20.66 -0.66 12.79
C ALA A 321 -20.82 -1.64 11.60
N GLN A 322 -21.97 -1.66 10.97
CA GLN A 322 -22.20 -2.51 9.80
C GLN A 322 -21.36 -2.06 8.60
N PHE A 323 -21.26 -0.73 8.37
CA PHE A 323 -20.39 -0.23 7.29
C PHE A 323 -18.94 -0.67 7.49
N LEU A 324 -18.37 -0.53 8.69
CA LEU A 324 -17.01 -0.92 9.00
C LEU A 324 -16.82 -2.46 9.09
N TRP A 325 -17.90 -3.20 9.33
CA TRP A 325 -17.88 -4.64 9.15
C TRP A 325 -17.65 -5.02 7.70
N ASP A 326 -18.38 -4.40 6.78
CA ASP A 326 -18.28 -4.67 5.33
C ASP A 326 -16.99 -4.05 4.74
N THR A 327 -16.57 -2.91 5.29
CA THR A 327 -15.47 -2.09 4.78
C THR A 327 -14.58 -1.60 5.94
N PRO A 328 -13.73 -2.47 6.50
CA PRO A 328 -12.77 -2.06 7.52
C PRO A 328 -11.77 -1.07 6.93
N LEU A 329 -11.37 -0.05 7.74
CA LEU A 329 -10.54 1.04 7.27
C LEU A 329 -9.29 1.22 8.14
N PHE A 330 -8.15 1.47 7.49
CA PHE A 330 -7.02 2.11 8.15
C PHE A 330 -7.24 3.63 8.17
N ALA A 331 -6.84 4.26 9.26
CA ALA A 331 -6.77 5.71 9.33
C ALA A 331 -5.47 6.16 10.01
N VAL A 332 -5.16 7.45 9.89
CA VAL A 332 -3.98 8.05 10.51
C VAL A 332 -4.43 9.16 11.45
N GLU A 333 -4.02 9.06 12.71
CA GLU A 333 -4.23 10.05 13.75
C GLU A 333 -2.88 10.64 14.15
N GLY A 334 -2.65 11.90 13.77
CA GLY A 334 -1.31 12.48 13.85
C GLY A 334 -0.35 11.73 12.93
N ASN A 335 0.65 11.05 13.51
CA ASN A 335 1.60 10.21 12.76
C ASN A 335 1.40 8.71 13.03
N LYS A 336 0.30 8.33 13.68
CA LYS A 336 0.06 6.96 14.14
C LYS A 336 -1.04 6.30 13.34
N LEU A 337 -0.81 5.06 12.94
CA LEU A 337 -1.76 4.27 12.19
C LEU A 337 -2.78 3.61 13.11
N THR A 338 -4.04 3.72 12.75
CA THR A 338 -5.17 3.11 13.46
C THR A 338 -5.96 2.20 12.54
N LEU A 339 -6.69 1.25 13.11
CA LEU A 339 -7.58 0.34 12.40
C LEU A 339 -9.01 0.50 12.94
N HIS A 340 -9.96 0.70 12.05
CA HIS A 340 -11.38 0.88 12.37
C HIS A 340 -12.16 -0.34 11.91
N LEU A 341 -12.79 -1.03 12.85
CA LEU A 341 -13.53 -2.27 12.66
C LEU A 341 -14.96 -2.13 13.19
N GLY A 342 -15.90 -2.79 12.53
CA GLY A 342 -17.29 -2.81 12.95
C GLY A 342 -17.65 -4.08 13.72
N LEU A 343 -18.45 -3.94 14.75
CA LEU A 343 -19.08 -5.05 15.49
C LEU A 343 -20.61 -4.91 15.33
N PRO A 344 -21.19 -5.34 14.20
CA PRO A 344 -22.62 -5.26 14.01
C PRO A 344 -23.37 -6.24 14.90
N GLU A 345 -24.65 -6.01 15.11
CA GLU A 345 -25.52 -6.98 15.74
C GLU A 345 -25.79 -8.15 14.78
N GLY A 346 -25.84 -9.36 15.32
CA GLY A 346 -26.17 -10.58 14.58
C GLY A 346 -25.04 -11.60 14.46
N PRO A 347 -23.83 -11.25 13.95
CA PRO A 347 -22.72 -12.21 13.93
C PRO A 347 -22.33 -12.69 15.32
N SER A 348 -22.06 -13.98 15.44
CA SER A 348 -21.55 -14.57 16.68
C SER A 348 -20.10 -14.11 16.97
N ASP A 349 -19.68 -14.24 18.22
CA ASP A 349 -18.30 -13.96 18.63
C ASP A 349 -17.26 -14.75 17.80
N ASP A 350 -17.59 -16.00 17.45
CA ASP A 350 -16.71 -16.85 16.63
C ASP A 350 -16.60 -16.35 15.18
N GLU A 351 -17.69 -15.89 14.59
CA GLU A 351 -17.68 -15.30 13.23
C GLU A 351 -16.85 -14.01 13.20
N VAL A 352 -17.04 -13.13 14.18
CA VAL A 352 -16.26 -11.90 14.32
C VAL A 352 -14.79 -12.22 14.55
N ALA A 353 -14.51 -13.16 15.46
CA ALA A 353 -13.15 -13.58 15.77
C ALA A 353 -12.44 -14.21 14.55
N SER A 354 -13.16 -15.01 13.75
CA SER A 354 -12.64 -15.60 12.52
C SER A 354 -12.33 -14.54 11.48
N ARG A 355 -13.26 -13.61 11.25
CA ARG A 355 -13.07 -12.52 10.28
C ARG A 355 -11.88 -11.65 10.62
N TYR A 356 -11.73 -11.24 11.89
CA TYR A 356 -10.66 -10.35 12.32
C TYR A 356 -9.33 -11.05 12.58
N HIS A 357 -9.30 -12.37 12.60
CA HIS A 357 -8.04 -13.13 12.64
C HIS A 357 -7.12 -12.76 11.47
N GLU A 358 -7.68 -12.56 10.29
CA GLU A 358 -6.91 -12.14 9.12
C GLU A 358 -6.48 -10.66 9.13
N MET A 359 -6.94 -9.87 10.12
CA MET A 359 -6.67 -8.44 10.23
C MET A 359 -5.74 -8.09 11.40
N VAL A 360 -5.01 -9.08 11.93
CA VAL A 360 -3.96 -8.85 12.93
C VAL A 360 -2.70 -8.33 12.22
N PHE A 361 -2.46 -7.02 12.34
CA PHE A 361 -1.31 -6.34 11.77
C PHE A 361 -0.44 -5.74 12.87
N GLY A 362 0.89 -5.90 12.78
CA GLY A 362 1.82 -5.08 13.55
C GLY A 362 1.92 -3.66 12.96
N GLY A 363 2.49 -2.73 13.73
CA GLY A 363 2.62 -1.33 13.30
C GLY A 363 1.40 -0.45 13.59
N LEU A 364 0.32 -1.02 14.14
CA LEU A 364 -0.84 -0.26 14.58
C LEU A 364 -0.62 0.34 15.96
N HIS A 365 -1.08 1.56 16.16
CA HIS A 365 -1.13 2.21 17.48
C HIS A 365 -2.42 1.87 18.23
N LYS A 366 -3.56 1.89 17.53
CA LYS A 366 -4.87 1.71 18.12
C LYS A 366 -5.83 1.00 17.17
N ILE A 367 -6.77 0.26 17.75
CA ILE A 367 -7.91 -0.35 17.05
C ILE A 367 -9.18 0.23 17.66
N TYR A 368 -10.04 0.78 16.80
CA TYR A 368 -11.38 1.24 17.17
C TYR A 368 -12.42 0.20 16.76
N LEU A 369 -13.26 -0.18 17.73
CA LEU A 369 -14.34 -1.14 17.56
C LEU A 369 -15.69 -0.41 17.65
N TYR A 370 -16.40 -0.30 16.55
CA TYR A 370 -17.66 0.42 16.45
C TYR A 370 -18.85 -0.52 16.69
N GLY A 371 -19.72 -0.17 17.65
CA GLY A 371 -20.87 -1.00 18.02
C GLY A 371 -20.53 -2.07 19.05
N GLY A 372 -21.17 -3.25 18.90
CA GLY A 372 -20.83 -4.41 19.71
C GLY A 372 -21.55 -4.48 21.07
N HIS A 373 -22.74 -3.89 21.21
CA HIS A 373 -23.53 -4.00 22.44
C HIS A 373 -23.86 -5.46 22.82
N GLY A 374 -23.87 -6.37 21.82
CA GLY A 374 -24.09 -7.80 22.03
C GLY A 374 -22.85 -8.63 22.34
N HIS A 375 -21.63 -8.05 22.22
CA HIS A 375 -20.38 -8.77 22.43
C HIS A 375 -19.81 -8.50 23.82
N GLY A 376 -19.59 -9.56 24.59
CA GLY A 376 -19.13 -9.48 25.98
C GLY A 376 -17.64 -9.16 26.12
N GLU A 377 -17.19 -8.86 27.34
CA GLU A 377 -15.79 -8.57 27.63
C GLU A 377 -14.86 -9.78 27.34
N GLY A 378 -15.38 -11.00 27.47
CA GLY A 378 -14.64 -12.22 27.12
C GLY A 378 -14.21 -12.27 25.65
N PHE A 379 -15.08 -11.80 24.72
CA PHE A 379 -14.74 -11.67 23.31
C PHE A 379 -13.62 -10.63 23.11
N LEU A 380 -13.73 -9.46 23.74
CA LEU A 380 -12.69 -8.42 23.63
C LEU A 380 -11.34 -8.92 24.16
N GLN A 381 -11.34 -9.70 25.23
CA GLN A 381 -10.12 -10.31 25.76
C GLN A 381 -9.53 -11.31 24.77
N THR A 382 -10.36 -12.12 24.11
CA THR A 382 -9.94 -13.03 23.05
C THR A 382 -9.33 -12.27 21.86
N LEU A 383 -9.93 -11.16 21.47
CA LEU A 383 -9.39 -10.34 20.39
C LEU A 383 -8.06 -9.69 20.82
N ARG A 384 -7.95 -9.14 22.02
CA ARG A 384 -6.71 -8.56 22.57
C ARG A 384 -5.57 -9.59 22.62
N SER A 385 -5.85 -10.83 23.03
CA SER A 385 -4.82 -11.87 23.14
C SER A 385 -4.15 -12.19 21.79
N ARG A 386 -4.86 -12.04 20.68
CA ARG A 386 -4.30 -12.26 19.34
C ARG A 386 -3.28 -11.20 18.92
N TYR A 387 -3.42 -9.98 19.43
CA TYR A 387 -2.47 -8.91 19.23
C TYR A 387 -1.32 -8.92 20.23
N ALA A 388 -1.48 -9.63 21.36
CA ALA A 388 -0.47 -9.69 22.43
C ALA A 388 0.87 -10.32 21.95
N SER A 389 0.84 -11.14 20.90
CA SER A 389 2.03 -11.73 20.29
C SER A 389 2.84 -10.78 19.42
N LEU A 390 2.31 -9.59 19.12
CA LEU A 390 3.00 -8.56 18.36
C LEU A 390 4.05 -7.85 19.21
N GLN A 391 5.12 -7.38 18.60
CA GLN A 391 6.20 -6.65 19.28
C GLN A 391 5.69 -5.38 19.98
N SER A 392 4.69 -4.72 19.39
CA SER A 392 4.02 -3.55 19.93
C SER A 392 2.51 -3.72 19.75
N PRO A 393 1.83 -4.34 20.72
CA PRO A 393 0.39 -4.53 20.64
C PRO A 393 -0.36 -3.19 20.61
N PRO A 394 -1.34 -3.00 19.70
CA PRO A 394 -2.16 -1.82 19.69
C PRO A 394 -3.11 -1.78 20.88
N THR A 395 -3.48 -0.59 21.34
CA THR A 395 -4.59 -0.43 22.26
C THR A 395 -5.92 -0.65 21.55
N MET A 396 -6.95 -1.12 22.28
CA MET A 396 -8.29 -1.29 21.74
C MET A 396 -9.28 -0.40 22.48
N GLU A 397 -10.07 0.32 21.70
CA GLU A 397 -11.11 1.23 22.22
C GLU A 397 -12.44 0.92 21.55
N ARG A 398 -13.49 0.79 22.37
CA ARG A 398 -14.86 0.65 21.88
C ARG A 398 -15.48 2.02 21.66
N VAL A 399 -15.98 2.26 20.45
CA VAL A 399 -16.72 3.45 20.08
C VAL A 399 -18.22 3.12 20.16
N VAL A 400 -18.84 3.63 21.20
CA VAL A 400 -20.30 3.53 21.37
C VAL A 400 -20.92 4.64 20.52
N SER A 401 -21.64 4.26 19.45
CA SER A 401 -22.42 5.22 18.65
C SER A 401 -23.57 5.71 19.54
N THR A 402 -23.59 6.99 19.85
CA THR A 402 -24.72 7.69 20.46
C THR A 402 -25.83 7.92 19.44
#